data_200a907a6088ed1cdbac9afa5001caf5
#
_entry.id   200a907a6088ed1cdbac9afa5001caf5
#
_cell.length_a   1.000
_cell.length_b   1.000
_cell.length_c   1.000
_cell.angle_alpha   90.00
_cell.angle_beta   90.00
_cell.angle_gamma   90.00
#
_symmetry.space_group_name_H-M   'P 1'
#
loop_
_entity.id
_entity.type
_entity.pdbx_description
1 polymer ?
#
loop_
_entity_poly.entity_id
_entity_poly.type
_entity_poly.pdbx_seq_one_letter_code
_entity_poly.pdbx_strand_id
1 'polypeptide(L)'
;MNIKYSLSAILLSSSMLFGAEAFCETPESGVRQSNRVAYSTSANTQVSGSRIYGEWIILSANGRDMNLRDSAPYIDINASDGRIYGDVGGNVVNACFEIPERGHISVSEIEMTHLPSAYIREEDDIKTGLGYACSYTITKKKNDIYYLDLLDKRGNVVVHAKRHNADVMTGMWRIDKINGNEIEDSNLEIVVDVPELKIHGKTGCNIFNGDIGLDRNKDWFIQFQNIIVSRMKCEDSKIAVERDFMVALEETEIIKRENGGKTIRLLDRNKKEVLLLKRIQQ
;
A
#
# COMPACT_ATOMS: atom_id res chain seq x y z
N MET A 1 -46.02 -2.82 72.36
CA MET A 1 -44.65 -3.33 72.38
C MET A 1 -44.35 -3.73 70.96
N ASN A 2 -43.70 -2.81 70.17
CA ASN A 2 -43.52 -2.91 68.76
C ASN A 2 -42.13 -3.55 68.45
N ILE A 3 -42.12 -4.68 67.83
CA ILE A 3 -40.90 -5.33 67.35
C ILE A 3 -40.82 -5.08 65.87
N LYS A 4 -39.83 -4.27 65.46
CA LYS A 4 -39.48 -4.02 64.06
C LYS A 4 -38.54 -5.14 63.60
N TYR A 5 -38.91 -5.90 62.52
CA TYR A 5 -38.03 -6.78 61.83
C TYR A 5 -37.37 -6.02 60.65
N SER A 6 -36.06 -5.93 60.73
CA SER A 6 -35.22 -5.42 59.63
C SER A 6 -34.92 -6.57 58.66
N LEU A 7 -35.38 -6.48 57.42
CA LEU A 7 -34.95 -7.39 56.32
C LEU A 7 -33.69 -6.81 55.71
N SER A 8 -32.57 -7.47 55.94
CA SER A 8 -31.34 -7.24 55.18
C SER A 8 -31.42 -8.00 53.87
N ALA A 9 -31.54 -7.27 52.76
CA ALA A 9 -31.44 -7.84 51.43
C ALA A 9 -29.96 -8.10 51.09
N ILE A 10 -29.60 -9.34 50.95
CA ILE A 10 -28.30 -9.77 50.40
C ILE A 10 -28.36 -9.63 48.90
N LEU A 11 -27.71 -8.61 48.35
CA LEU A 11 -27.44 -8.48 46.94
C LEU A 11 -26.28 -9.39 46.56
N LEU A 12 -26.59 -10.52 45.96
CA LEU A 12 -25.64 -11.35 45.23
C LEU A 12 -25.29 -10.62 43.91
N SER A 13 -24.14 -9.97 43.84
CA SER A 13 -23.58 -9.46 42.62
C SER A 13 -22.94 -10.63 41.85
N SER A 14 -23.66 -11.18 40.86
CA SER A 14 -23.06 -12.04 39.86
C SER A 14 -22.23 -11.17 38.94
N SER A 15 -20.92 -11.13 39.17
CA SER A 15 -19.96 -10.59 38.24
C SER A 15 -19.86 -11.54 37.04
N MET A 16 -20.64 -11.30 35.98
CA MET A 16 -20.36 -11.82 34.68
C MET A 16 -19.08 -11.17 34.17
N LEU A 17 -18.02 -11.95 34.14
CA LEU A 17 -16.82 -11.64 33.38
C LEU A 17 -17.18 -11.69 31.89
N PHE A 18 -17.64 -10.57 31.35
CA PHE A 18 -17.56 -10.37 29.92
C PHE A 18 -16.09 -10.21 29.55
N GLY A 19 -15.60 -11.10 28.71
CA GLY A 19 -14.28 -10.94 28.10
C GLY A 19 -14.20 -9.57 27.46
N ALA A 20 -13.26 -8.76 27.92
CA ALA A 20 -13.01 -7.45 27.35
C ALA A 20 -12.50 -7.66 25.90
N GLU A 21 -13.36 -7.42 24.93
CA GLU A 21 -12.94 -7.23 23.56
C GLU A 21 -11.96 -6.07 23.54
N ALA A 22 -10.74 -6.36 23.05
CA ALA A 22 -9.63 -5.41 23.08
C ALA A 22 -9.70 -4.46 21.89
N PHE A 23 -10.73 -3.61 21.83
CA PHE A 23 -10.79 -2.51 20.90
C PHE A 23 -9.90 -1.35 21.38
N CYS A 24 -9.26 -0.65 20.42
CA CYS A 24 -8.63 0.62 20.73
C CYS A 24 -9.70 1.61 21.16
N GLU A 25 -9.64 2.07 22.41
CA GLU A 25 -10.54 3.13 22.87
C GLU A 25 -10.20 4.40 22.11
N THR A 26 -11.15 4.91 21.32
CA THR A 26 -11.08 6.28 20.79
C THR A 26 -11.24 7.23 21.97
N PRO A 27 -10.43 8.31 22.08
CA PRO A 27 -10.72 9.36 23.04
C PRO A 27 -12.09 9.95 22.70
N GLU A 28 -13.01 10.00 23.67
CA GLU A 28 -14.28 10.70 23.54
C GLU A 28 -14.01 12.18 23.24
N SER A 29 -14.00 12.55 21.98
CA SER A 29 -14.07 13.93 21.56
C SER A 29 -15.47 14.24 21.09
N GLY A 30 -16.22 14.95 21.94
CA GLY A 30 -17.46 15.57 21.52
C GLY A 30 -17.23 16.48 20.32
N VAL A 31 -18.28 16.53 19.48
CA VAL A 31 -18.46 17.36 18.29
C VAL A 31 -17.90 16.74 16.99
N ARG A 32 -18.80 16.04 16.30
CA ARG A 32 -18.66 15.74 14.87
C ARG A 32 -18.67 17.04 14.07
N GLN A 33 -17.48 17.58 13.78
CA GLN A 33 -17.30 18.40 12.59
C GLN A 33 -16.66 17.49 11.54
N SER A 34 -17.36 17.31 10.42
CA SER A 34 -16.84 16.63 9.24
C SER A 34 -15.73 17.50 8.67
N ASN A 35 -14.53 17.37 9.17
CA ASN A 35 -13.34 17.88 8.53
C ASN A 35 -13.02 16.92 7.37
N ARG A 36 -13.60 17.17 6.20
CA ARG A 36 -12.97 16.78 4.95
C ARG A 36 -11.59 17.42 4.99
N VAL A 37 -10.58 16.62 5.28
CA VAL A 37 -9.19 17.01 5.12
C VAL A 37 -9.01 17.28 3.62
N ALA A 38 -9.07 18.55 3.25
CA ALA A 38 -8.67 18.98 1.93
C ALA A 38 -7.20 18.61 1.80
N TYR A 39 -6.90 17.62 0.97
CA TYR A 39 -5.53 17.32 0.58
C TYR A 39 -5.01 18.56 -0.16
N SER A 40 -4.33 19.43 0.59
CA SER A 40 -3.52 20.46 -0.03
C SER A 40 -2.42 19.72 -0.78
N THR A 41 -2.40 19.89 -2.09
CA THR A 41 -1.29 19.56 -2.98
C THR A 41 -0.09 20.46 -2.69
N SER A 42 0.36 20.52 -1.45
CA SER A 42 1.68 21.02 -1.13
C SER A 42 2.63 19.85 -1.31
N ALA A 43 3.48 19.96 -2.33
CA ALA A 43 4.58 19.06 -2.64
C ALA A 43 5.55 18.94 -1.45
N ASN A 44 5.16 18.19 -0.45
CA ASN A 44 6.06 17.74 0.59
C ASN A 44 6.45 16.31 0.22
N THR A 45 7.58 16.19 -0.44
CA THR A 45 8.20 14.97 -0.96
C THR A 45 8.63 14.06 0.18
N GLN A 46 7.69 13.52 0.93
CA GLN A 46 7.96 12.29 1.67
C GLN A 46 7.97 11.17 0.66
N VAL A 47 9.05 10.42 0.62
CA VAL A 47 9.17 9.19 -0.17
C VAL A 47 7.92 8.35 0.10
N SER A 48 7.13 8.05 -0.95
CA SER A 48 5.79 7.46 -0.82
C SER A 48 5.79 6.17 0.01
N GLY A 49 6.85 5.36 -0.06
CA GLY A 49 7.01 4.16 0.76
C GLY A 49 7.02 4.37 2.28
N SER A 50 7.21 5.60 2.78
CA SER A 50 7.13 5.91 4.23
C SER A 50 5.71 6.16 4.73
N ARG A 51 4.71 6.15 3.83
CA ARG A 51 3.29 6.31 4.20
C ARG A 51 2.69 4.96 4.52
N ILE A 52 1.71 4.93 5.43
CA ILE A 52 0.95 3.70 5.72
C ILE A 52 0.02 3.32 4.56
N TYR A 53 -0.44 4.30 3.78
CA TYR A 53 -1.40 4.10 2.69
C TYR A 53 -0.84 3.30 1.52
N GLY A 54 -1.73 2.57 0.83
CA GLY A 54 -1.44 1.72 -0.31
C GLY A 54 -1.23 0.25 0.08
N GLU A 55 -0.78 -0.55 -0.88
CA GLU A 55 -0.72 -2.00 -0.75
C GLU A 55 0.46 -2.49 0.10
N TRP A 56 0.17 -3.48 0.96
CA TRP A 56 1.13 -4.16 1.83
C TRP A 56 0.96 -5.68 1.72
N ILE A 57 2.00 -6.39 1.31
CA ILE A 57 2.05 -7.86 1.27
C ILE A 57 2.28 -8.37 2.69
N ILE A 58 1.37 -9.17 3.20
CA ILE A 58 1.43 -9.71 4.57
C ILE A 58 2.44 -10.87 4.61
N LEU A 59 3.42 -10.76 5.49
CA LEU A 59 4.45 -11.77 5.72
C LEU A 59 4.11 -12.66 6.91
N SER A 60 3.54 -12.08 7.97
CA SER A 60 3.03 -12.83 9.11
C SER A 60 1.88 -12.09 9.79
N ALA A 61 0.98 -12.83 10.40
CA ALA A 61 -0.09 -12.30 11.22
C ALA A 61 -0.26 -13.16 12.47
N ASN A 62 -0.48 -12.51 13.62
CA ASN A 62 -0.73 -13.14 14.90
C ASN A 62 0.31 -14.23 15.27
N GLY A 63 1.58 -14.02 14.85
CA GLY A 63 2.70 -14.93 15.08
C GLY A 63 2.82 -16.09 14.08
N ARG A 64 1.95 -16.16 13.05
CA ARG A 64 2.00 -17.16 11.99
C ARG A 64 2.55 -16.57 10.70
N ASP A 65 3.50 -17.25 10.06
CA ASP A 65 4.02 -16.90 8.75
C ASP A 65 3.00 -17.19 7.64
N MET A 66 2.89 -16.29 6.67
CA MET A 66 1.96 -16.37 5.54
C MET A 66 2.64 -16.99 4.32
N ASN A 67 2.80 -18.32 4.34
CA ASN A 67 3.40 -19.09 3.24
C ASN A 67 2.30 -19.72 2.36
N LEU A 68 1.44 -18.88 1.76
CA LEU A 68 0.37 -19.35 0.87
C LEU A 68 0.94 -19.72 -0.49
N ARG A 69 0.43 -20.80 -1.10
CA ARG A 69 0.96 -21.32 -2.37
C ARG A 69 0.44 -20.58 -3.58
N ASP A 70 -0.80 -20.12 -3.51
CA ASP A 70 -1.53 -19.62 -4.68
C ASP A 70 -1.35 -18.11 -4.88
N SER A 71 -1.36 -17.34 -3.80
CA SER A 71 -1.20 -15.89 -3.84
C SER A 71 -0.66 -15.38 -2.50
N ALA A 72 0.25 -14.43 -2.53
CA ALA A 72 0.67 -13.74 -1.32
C ALA A 72 -0.48 -12.87 -0.79
N PRO A 73 -0.91 -13.04 0.48
CA PRO A 73 -1.98 -12.25 1.06
C PRO A 73 -1.53 -10.78 1.17
N TYR A 74 -2.48 -9.88 0.99
CA TYR A 74 -2.20 -8.45 1.06
C TYR A 74 -3.36 -7.67 1.64
N ILE A 75 -3.05 -6.48 2.10
CA ILE A 75 -4.02 -5.43 2.40
C ILE A 75 -3.64 -4.14 1.66
N ASP A 76 -4.63 -3.43 1.18
CA ASP A 76 -4.53 -2.07 0.66
C ASP A 76 -5.22 -1.10 1.64
N ILE A 77 -4.45 -0.18 2.19
CA ILE A 77 -4.93 0.84 3.12
C ILE A 77 -5.24 2.09 2.30
N ASN A 78 -6.49 2.27 1.95
CA ASN A 78 -6.94 3.30 1.03
C ASN A 78 -7.35 4.59 1.77
N ALA A 79 -6.56 5.65 1.57
CA ALA A 79 -6.80 6.94 2.21
C ALA A 79 -8.04 7.68 1.67
N SER A 80 -8.49 7.38 0.44
CA SER A 80 -9.56 8.15 -0.22
C SER A 80 -10.94 7.84 0.34
N ASP A 81 -11.14 6.61 0.82
CA ASP A 81 -12.42 6.13 1.37
C ASP A 81 -12.35 5.67 2.83
N GLY A 82 -11.15 5.70 3.46
CA GLY A 82 -10.96 5.29 4.83
C GLY A 82 -11.13 3.78 5.06
N ARG A 83 -10.84 2.97 4.01
CA ARG A 83 -11.05 1.52 4.07
C ARG A 83 -9.76 0.73 3.86
N ILE A 84 -9.76 -0.45 4.42
CA ILE A 84 -8.75 -1.49 4.17
C ILE A 84 -9.43 -2.57 3.34
N TYR A 85 -8.84 -2.92 2.22
CA TYR A 85 -9.24 -4.03 1.37
C TYR A 85 -8.10 -5.04 1.29
N GLY A 86 -8.39 -6.32 1.08
CA GLY A 86 -7.33 -7.28 0.84
C GLY A 86 -7.82 -8.66 0.47
N ASP A 87 -6.97 -9.40 -0.24
CA ASP A 87 -7.09 -10.84 -0.41
C ASP A 87 -6.20 -11.51 0.65
N VAL A 88 -6.79 -12.36 1.46
CA VAL A 88 -6.13 -12.94 2.62
C VAL A 88 -5.85 -14.43 2.48
N GLY A 89 -6.09 -15.01 1.28
CA GLY A 89 -5.76 -16.40 0.99
C GLY A 89 -6.86 -17.20 0.26
N GLY A 90 -7.87 -16.53 -0.24
CA GLY A 90 -9.07 -17.09 -0.90
C GLY A 90 -10.33 -16.40 -0.45
N ASN A 91 -10.22 -15.65 0.65
CA ASN A 91 -11.24 -14.75 1.13
C ASN A 91 -10.76 -13.30 1.06
N VAL A 92 -11.72 -12.37 0.95
CA VAL A 92 -11.47 -10.93 0.88
C VAL A 92 -11.83 -10.32 2.22
N VAL A 93 -10.94 -9.50 2.76
CA VAL A 93 -11.19 -8.68 3.94
C VAL A 93 -11.55 -7.25 3.52
N ASN A 94 -12.48 -6.65 4.25
CA ASN A 94 -12.87 -5.25 4.14
C ASN A 94 -13.03 -4.69 5.56
N ALA A 95 -12.45 -3.52 5.83
CA ALA A 95 -12.55 -2.89 7.13
C ALA A 95 -12.53 -1.37 7.00
N CYS A 96 -13.03 -0.68 8.00
CA CYS A 96 -12.81 0.76 8.17
C CYS A 96 -11.54 1.00 8.99
N PHE A 97 -10.85 2.10 8.72
CA PHE A 97 -9.74 2.53 9.56
C PHE A 97 -9.74 4.04 9.78
N GLU A 98 -9.12 4.44 10.88
CA GLU A 98 -8.81 5.83 11.19
C GLU A 98 -7.35 5.94 11.65
N ILE A 99 -6.70 7.04 11.30
CA ILE A 99 -5.37 7.40 11.78
C ILE A 99 -5.52 8.71 12.57
N PRO A 100 -5.79 8.61 13.89
CA PRO A 100 -6.01 9.78 14.73
C PRO A 100 -4.76 10.65 14.83
N GLU A 101 -3.60 10.01 14.82
CA GLU A 101 -2.29 10.67 14.78
C GLU A 101 -1.23 9.72 14.19
N ARG A 102 -0.08 10.28 13.82
CA ARG A 102 1.02 9.50 13.25
C ARG A 102 1.48 8.41 14.20
N GLY A 103 1.51 7.18 13.73
CA GLY A 103 1.92 6.00 14.50
C GLY A 103 0.76 5.29 15.20
N HIS A 104 -0.45 5.85 15.18
CA HIS A 104 -1.65 5.20 15.70
C HIS A 104 -2.61 4.84 14.58
N ILE A 105 -3.31 3.74 14.73
CA ILE A 105 -4.34 3.26 13.81
C ILE A 105 -5.47 2.64 14.64
N SER A 106 -6.69 2.85 14.19
CA SER A 106 -7.87 2.15 14.70
C SER A 106 -8.51 1.43 13.51
N VAL A 107 -8.76 0.13 13.65
CA VAL A 107 -9.43 -0.67 12.62
C VAL A 107 -10.75 -1.17 13.19
N SER A 108 -11.82 -0.96 12.44
CA SER A 108 -13.19 -1.30 12.83
C SER A 108 -13.97 -1.90 11.67
N GLU A 109 -15.18 -2.41 11.95
CA GLU A 109 -16.08 -2.98 10.94
C GLU A 109 -15.40 -4.01 10.05
N ILE A 110 -14.63 -4.92 10.64
CA ILE A 110 -13.86 -5.92 9.91
C ILE A 110 -14.79 -7.03 9.42
N GLU A 111 -15.04 -7.04 8.12
CA GLU A 111 -15.80 -8.06 7.43
C GLU A 111 -14.85 -8.93 6.59
N MET A 112 -15.19 -10.20 6.45
CA MET A 112 -14.45 -11.12 5.61
C MET A 112 -15.43 -12.06 4.92
N THR A 113 -15.22 -12.36 3.64
CA THR A 113 -15.97 -13.40 2.96
C THR A 113 -15.71 -14.76 3.61
N HIS A 114 -16.66 -15.70 3.49
CA HIS A 114 -16.54 -17.04 4.07
C HIS A 114 -16.65 -18.12 2.98
N LEU A 115 -15.80 -17.99 1.97
CA LEU A 115 -15.65 -19.03 0.94
C LEU A 115 -14.83 -20.20 1.51
N PRO A 116 -15.07 -21.42 1.05
CA PRO A 116 -14.21 -22.55 1.40
C PRO A 116 -12.77 -22.28 0.99
N SER A 117 -11.85 -22.31 1.93
CA SER A 117 -10.43 -22.00 1.72
C SER A 117 -9.53 -23.03 2.39
N ALA A 118 -8.40 -23.33 1.78
CA ALA A 118 -7.34 -24.14 2.39
C ALA A 118 -6.58 -23.36 3.48
N TYR A 119 -6.79 -22.04 3.58
CA TYR A 119 -6.02 -21.11 4.40
C TYR A 119 -6.85 -20.44 5.52
N ILE A 120 -7.95 -21.08 5.95
CA ILE A 120 -8.89 -20.53 6.96
C ILE A 120 -8.16 -20.01 8.20
N ARG A 121 -7.13 -20.71 8.67
CA ARG A 121 -6.37 -20.30 9.87
C ARG A 121 -5.54 -19.05 9.64
N GLU A 122 -4.91 -18.96 8.49
CA GLU A 122 -4.13 -17.79 8.07
C GLU A 122 -5.03 -16.56 7.89
N GLU A 123 -6.19 -16.75 7.29
CA GLU A 123 -7.22 -15.74 7.08
C GLU A 123 -7.77 -15.21 8.42
N ASP A 124 -8.07 -16.12 9.37
CA ASP A 124 -8.52 -15.75 10.72
C ASP A 124 -7.43 -15.02 11.50
N ASP A 125 -6.15 -15.43 11.36
CA ASP A 125 -5.04 -14.75 12.01
C ASP A 125 -4.84 -13.33 11.46
N ILE A 126 -5.04 -13.11 10.16
CA ILE A 126 -5.00 -11.77 9.55
C ILE A 126 -6.17 -10.91 10.07
N LYS A 127 -7.40 -11.43 10.03
CA LYS A 127 -8.57 -10.74 10.54
C LYS A 127 -8.40 -10.34 12.02
N THR A 128 -7.94 -11.29 12.82
CA THR A 128 -7.69 -11.07 14.27
C THR A 128 -6.59 -10.05 14.49
N GLY A 129 -5.49 -10.14 13.74
CA GLY A 129 -4.38 -9.18 13.80
C GLY A 129 -4.82 -7.75 13.47
N LEU A 130 -5.64 -7.58 12.42
CA LEU A 130 -6.23 -6.28 12.08
C LEU A 130 -7.10 -5.73 13.23
N GLY A 131 -7.91 -6.59 13.86
CA GLY A 131 -8.77 -6.19 14.97
C GLY A 131 -8.01 -5.78 16.24
N TYR A 132 -6.80 -6.29 16.45
CA TYR A 132 -5.97 -5.89 17.59
C TYR A 132 -5.04 -4.70 17.31
N ALA A 133 -4.93 -4.25 16.07
CA ALA A 133 -4.04 -3.17 15.70
C ALA A 133 -4.45 -1.84 16.35
N CYS A 134 -3.53 -1.23 17.10
CA CYS A 134 -3.71 0.06 17.77
C CYS A 134 -2.65 1.08 17.36
N SER A 135 -1.50 0.60 16.94
CA SER A 135 -0.41 1.45 16.48
C SER A 135 0.34 0.78 15.33
N TYR A 136 1.19 1.56 14.66
CA TYR A 136 2.00 1.04 13.58
C TYR A 136 3.40 1.65 13.54
N THR A 137 4.34 0.90 13.00
CA THR A 137 5.66 1.39 12.65
C THR A 137 6.00 1.06 11.20
N ILE A 138 6.69 1.97 10.52
CA ILE A 138 7.20 1.73 9.17
C ILE A 138 8.71 1.83 9.21
N THR A 139 9.39 0.75 8.81
CA THR A 139 10.83 0.66 8.79
C THR A 139 11.36 0.44 7.38
N LYS A 140 12.44 1.15 7.01
CA LYS A 140 13.15 0.94 5.75
C LYS A 140 14.38 0.07 5.98
N LYS A 141 14.48 -1.06 5.29
CA LYS A 141 15.67 -1.94 5.34
C LYS A 141 16.73 -1.50 4.32
N LYS A 142 17.93 -2.11 4.40
CA LYS A 142 19.07 -1.80 3.50
C LYS A 142 18.79 -2.04 2.01
N ASN A 143 17.81 -2.87 1.67
CA ASN A 143 17.35 -3.13 0.30
C ASN A 143 16.36 -2.09 -0.22
N ASP A 144 16.12 -0.99 0.52
CA ASP A 144 15.14 0.06 0.24
C ASP A 144 13.68 -0.41 0.24
N ILE A 145 13.39 -1.60 0.73
CA ILE A 145 12.03 -2.09 0.92
C ILE A 145 11.52 -1.59 2.28
N TYR A 146 10.29 -1.11 2.29
CA TYR A 146 9.59 -0.70 3.48
C TYR A 146 8.83 -1.87 4.09
N TYR A 147 8.84 -1.95 5.42
CA TYR A 147 8.11 -2.92 6.21
C TYR A 147 7.15 -2.19 7.14
N LEU A 148 5.94 -2.71 7.26
CA LEU A 148 4.89 -2.24 8.17
C LEU A 148 4.72 -3.28 9.28
N ASP A 149 4.77 -2.82 10.51
CA ASP A 149 4.34 -3.57 11.68
C ASP A 149 3.09 -2.91 12.25
N LEU A 150 1.97 -3.62 12.28
CA LEU A 150 0.82 -3.25 13.10
C LEU A 150 1.00 -3.87 14.48
N LEU A 151 0.74 -3.08 15.53
CA LEU A 151 1.02 -3.49 16.91
C LEU A 151 -0.26 -3.42 17.75
N ASP A 152 -0.39 -4.35 18.71
CA ASP A 152 -1.44 -4.36 19.71
C ASP A 152 -1.17 -3.33 20.84
N LYS A 153 -2.11 -3.23 21.80
CA LYS A 153 -2.00 -2.36 22.99
C LYS A 153 -0.75 -2.66 23.87
N ARG A 154 -0.15 -3.84 23.72
CA ARG A 154 1.05 -4.27 24.48
C ARG A 154 2.34 -4.03 23.70
N GLY A 155 2.22 -3.57 22.45
CA GLY A 155 3.36 -3.39 21.55
C GLY A 155 3.82 -4.66 20.85
N ASN A 156 3.03 -5.75 20.89
CA ASN A 156 3.34 -6.95 20.11
C ASN A 156 2.96 -6.74 18.65
N VAL A 157 3.77 -7.26 17.73
CA VAL A 157 3.44 -7.23 16.30
C VAL A 157 2.31 -8.23 16.04
N VAL A 158 1.19 -7.73 15.54
CA VAL A 158 0.00 -8.53 15.19
C VAL A 158 -0.15 -8.71 13.68
N VAL A 159 0.42 -7.81 12.86
CA VAL A 159 0.59 -7.98 11.41
C VAL A 159 1.96 -7.45 11.02
N HIS A 160 2.75 -8.25 10.31
CA HIS A 160 4.00 -7.85 9.69
C HIS A 160 3.86 -7.92 8.18
N ALA A 161 4.14 -6.84 7.49
CA ALA A 161 3.95 -6.74 6.06
C ALA A 161 5.11 -5.98 5.38
N LYS A 162 5.21 -6.09 4.06
CA LYS A 162 6.21 -5.37 3.26
C LYS A 162 5.55 -4.68 2.06
N ARG A 163 6.16 -3.58 1.59
CA ARG A 163 5.86 -3.04 0.27
C ARG A 163 6.32 -4.01 -0.81
N HIS A 164 5.67 -3.97 -1.98
CA HIS A 164 6.17 -4.66 -3.15
C HIS A 164 7.57 -4.14 -3.53
N ASN A 165 8.44 -5.00 -4.08
CA ASN A 165 9.80 -4.58 -4.47
C ASN A 165 9.79 -3.47 -5.54
N ALA A 166 8.72 -3.39 -6.34
CA ALA A 166 8.49 -2.31 -7.30
C ALA A 166 8.35 -0.91 -6.65
N ASP A 167 8.11 -0.83 -5.33
CA ASP A 167 8.00 0.47 -4.63
C ASP A 167 9.26 1.35 -4.79
N VAL A 168 10.40 0.76 -5.10
CA VAL A 168 11.62 1.48 -5.45
C VAL A 168 11.41 2.41 -6.67
N MET A 169 10.44 2.11 -7.53
CA MET A 169 10.08 2.93 -8.69
C MET A 169 9.36 4.22 -8.30
N THR A 170 8.76 4.29 -7.11
CA THR A 170 8.00 5.48 -6.71
C THR A 170 8.87 6.73 -6.71
N GLY A 171 8.40 7.78 -7.41
CA GLY A 171 9.06 9.07 -7.56
C GLY A 171 9.18 9.54 -8.99
N MET A 172 10.01 10.59 -9.19
CA MET A 172 10.21 11.22 -10.49
C MET A 172 11.47 10.69 -11.16
N TRP A 173 11.35 10.40 -12.45
CA TRP A 173 12.41 9.82 -13.25
C TRP A 173 12.54 10.52 -14.60
N ARG A 174 13.78 10.76 -15.00
CA ARG A 174 14.13 11.12 -16.38
C ARG A 174 14.45 9.85 -17.15
N ILE A 175 13.98 9.78 -18.39
CA ILE A 175 14.35 8.72 -19.32
C ILE A 175 15.71 9.07 -19.93
N ASP A 176 16.67 8.21 -19.73
CA ASP A 176 18.05 8.40 -20.21
C ASP A 176 18.31 7.62 -21.49
N LYS A 177 17.69 6.41 -21.62
CA LYS A 177 17.78 5.57 -22.82
C LYS A 177 16.47 4.89 -23.13
N ILE A 178 16.20 4.71 -24.42
CA ILE A 178 15.12 3.87 -24.96
C ILE A 178 15.77 2.83 -25.89
N ASN A 179 15.53 1.54 -25.61
CA ASN A 179 16.11 0.42 -26.37
C ASN A 179 17.64 0.52 -26.56
N GLY A 180 18.36 1.01 -25.54
CA GLY A 180 19.81 1.20 -25.56
C GLY A 180 20.30 2.50 -26.20
N ASN A 181 19.43 3.25 -26.90
CA ASN A 181 19.78 4.54 -27.52
C ASN A 181 19.63 5.68 -26.51
N GLU A 182 20.62 6.54 -26.42
CA GLU A 182 20.57 7.73 -25.57
C GLU A 182 19.52 8.73 -26.06
N ILE A 183 18.85 9.38 -25.13
CA ILE A 183 17.83 10.40 -25.41
C ILE A 183 18.38 11.76 -25.00
N GLU A 184 18.50 12.65 -25.99
CA GLU A 184 18.97 14.02 -25.76
C GLU A 184 17.85 14.95 -25.23
N ASP A 185 16.57 14.58 -25.43
CA ASP A 185 15.42 15.37 -24.96
C ASP A 185 15.27 15.29 -23.44
N SER A 186 15.60 16.38 -22.75
CA SER A 186 15.47 16.48 -21.29
C SER A 186 14.02 16.52 -20.77
N ASN A 187 13.02 16.57 -21.67
CA ASN A 187 11.60 16.69 -21.32
C ASN A 187 10.88 15.32 -21.24
N LEU A 188 11.61 14.23 -21.40
CA LEU A 188 11.06 12.89 -21.25
C LEU A 188 11.12 12.47 -19.78
N GLU A 189 10.03 12.74 -19.04
CA GLU A 189 9.95 12.52 -17.61
C GLU A 189 8.71 11.71 -17.24
N ILE A 190 8.88 10.83 -16.27
CA ILE A 190 7.77 10.06 -15.69
C ILE A 190 7.71 10.24 -14.17
N VAL A 191 6.51 10.20 -13.65
CA VAL A 191 6.21 10.07 -12.23
C VAL A 191 5.52 8.73 -12.02
N VAL A 192 6.07 7.94 -11.14
CA VAL A 192 5.58 6.62 -10.79
C VAL A 192 5.09 6.66 -9.35
N ASP A 193 3.85 6.28 -9.10
CA ASP A 193 3.27 6.13 -7.77
C ASP A 193 2.80 4.67 -7.61
N VAL A 194 3.70 3.84 -7.09
CA VAL A 194 3.42 2.41 -6.91
C VAL A 194 2.33 2.17 -5.87
N PRO A 195 2.27 2.87 -4.73
CA PRO A 195 1.16 2.75 -3.79
C PRO A 195 -0.22 3.04 -4.38
N GLU A 196 -0.32 4.01 -5.28
CA GLU A 196 -1.58 4.38 -5.94
C GLU A 196 -1.78 3.62 -7.26
N LEU A 197 -0.82 2.78 -7.67
CA LEU A 197 -0.81 2.04 -8.94
C LEU A 197 -0.97 2.96 -10.15
N LYS A 198 -0.35 4.14 -10.13
CA LYS A 198 -0.45 5.15 -11.18
C LYS A 198 0.91 5.53 -11.76
N ILE A 199 0.89 5.79 -13.06
CA ILE A 199 2.00 6.42 -13.78
C ILE A 199 1.49 7.60 -14.59
N HIS A 200 2.27 8.67 -14.62
CA HIS A 200 2.01 9.79 -15.53
C HIS A 200 3.31 10.47 -15.92
N GLY A 201 3.28 11.28 -16.95
CA GLY A 201 4.49 11.96 -17.39
C GLY A 201 4.36 12.74 -18.68
N LYS A 202 5.53 13.11 -19.20
CA LYS A 202 5.69 13.82 -20.47
C LYS A 202 6.49 13.00 -21.43
N THR A 203 6.06 12.96 -22.68
CA THR A 203 6.75 12.23 -23.78
C THR A 203 7.63 13.14 -24.62
N GLY A 204 8.01 14.30 -24.10
CA GLY A 204 8.71 15.34 -24.84
C GLY A 204 7.76 16.34 -25.53
N CYS A 205 6.59 15.92 -25.98
CA CYS A 205 5.55 16.77 -26.55
C CYS A 205 4.19 16.56 -25.87
N ASN A 206 3.76 15.35 -25.74
CA ASN A 206 2.49 14.98 -25.13
C ASN A 206 2.63 14.68 -23.62
N ILE A 207 1.50 14.68 -22.95
CA ILE A 207 1.38 14.14 -21.58
C ILE A 207 0.64 12.80 -21.63
N PHE A 208 0.95 11.92 -20.70
CA PHE A 208 0.26 10.64 -20.58
C PHE A 208 -0.06 10.31 -19.13
N ASN A 209 -1.06 9.44 -18.96
CA ASN A 209 -1.43 8.79 -17.71
C ASN A 209 -1.65 7.32 -17.98
N GLY A 210 -1.43 6.50 -16.96
CA GLY A 210 -1.67 5.07 -17.04
C GLY A 210 -1.77 4.42 -15.66
N ASP A 211 -1.99 3.13 -15.68
CA ASP A 211 -2.07 2.30 -14.49
C ASP A 211 -0.83 1.41 -14.38
N ILE A 212 -0.53 0.96 -13.17
CA ILE A 212 0.54 0.02 -12.87
C ILE A 212 -0.08 -1.32 -12.48
N GLY A 213 0.34 -2.39 -13.16
CA GLY A 213 0.06 -3.77 -12.78
C GLY A 213 1.25 -4.37 -12.04
N LEU A 214 0.99 -5.00 -10.88
CA LEU A 214 1.97 -5.72 -10.08
C LEU A 214 1.58 -7.20 -9.98
N ASP A 215 2.58 -8.08 -9.80
CA ASP A 215 2.36 -9.47 -9.45
C ASP A 215 3.01 -9.73 -8.08
N ARG A 216 2.21 -9.99 -7.05
CA ARG A 216 2.66 -10.14 -5.66
C ARG A 216 3.55 -11.36 -5.44
N ASN A 217 3.46 -12.34 -6.34
CA ASN A 217 4.28 -13.56 -6.32
C ASN A 217 5.60 -13.40 -7.09
N LYS A 218 5.73 -12.34 -7.89
CA LYS A 218 6.93 -12.04 -8.67
C LYS A 218 7.58 -10.76 -8.17
N ASP A 219 8.60 -10.91 -7.35
CA ASP A 219 9.46 -9.80 -7.00
C ASP A 219 10.00 -9.10 -8.26
N TRP A 220 10.02 -7.77 -8.24
CA TRP A 220 10.53 -6.95 -9.36
C TRP A 220 9.70 -6.97 -10.64
N PHE A 221 8.47 -7.51 -10.62
CA PHE A 221 7.55 -7.42 -11.74
C PHE A 221 6.79 -6.11 -11.73
N ILE A 222 6.63 -5.49 -12.91
CA ILE A 222 5.82 -4.31 -13.14
C ILE A 222 5.32 -4.30 -14.58
N GLN A 223 4.09 -3.91 -14.79
CA GLN A 223 3.52 -3.62 -16.11
C GLN A 223 2.87 -2.25 -16.10
N PHE A 224 2.91 -1.56 -17.24
CA PHE A 224 2.21 -0.32 -17.46
C PHE A 224 1.03 -0.57 -18.39
N GLN A 225 -0.17 -0.17 -17.96
CA GLN A 225 -1.44 -0.53 -18.59
C GLN A 225 -2.34 0.71 -18.75
N ASN A 226 -3.38 0.60 -19.58
CA ASN A 226 -4.40 1.64 -19.75
C ASN A 226 -3.79 3.02 -20.05
N ILE A 227 -2.72 3.08 -20.84
CA ILE A 227 -1.99 4.32 -21.10
C ILE A 227 -2.82 5.19 -22.06
N ILE A 228 -3.10 6.41 -21.62
CA ILE A 228 -3.79 7.43 -22.41
C ILE A 228 -2.84 8.58 -22.65
N VAL A 229 -2.65 8.97 -23.91
CA VAL A 229 -1.75 10.03 -24.35
C VAL A 229 -2.56 11.18 -24.94
N SER A 230 -2.18 12.43 -24.63
CA SER A 230 -2.74 13.61 -25.31
C SER A 230 -2.30 13.64 -26.79
N ARG A 231 -3.05 14.40 -27.61
CA ARG A 231 -2.75 14.50 -29.06
C ARG A 231 -2.49 15.96 -29.42
N MET A 232 -1.33 16.48 -29.00
CA MET A 232 -0.86 17.79 -29.41
C MET A 232 -0.16 17.71 -30.76
N LYS A 233 -0.12 18.84 -31.47
CA LYS A 233 0.67 18.93 -32.71
C LYS A 233 2.14 19.03 -32.37
N CYS A 234 2.92 18.02 -32.74
CA CYS A 234 4.33 17.88 -32.43
C CYS A 234 5.18 17.81 -33.71
N GLU A 235 6.48 17.99 -33.55
CA GLU A 235 7.46 17.72 -34.59
C GLU A 235 7.61 16.20 -34.80
N ASP A 236 7.87 15.78 -36.05
CA ASP A 236 7.96 14.37 -36.41
C ASP A 236 9.02 13.61 -35.60
N SER A 237 10.14 14.28 -35.29
CA SER A 237 11.22 13.73 -34.46
C SER A 237 10.72 13.38 -33.05
N LYS A 238 9.91 14.23 -32.44
CA LYS A 238 9.34 14.00 -31.10
C LYS A 238 8.27 12.91 -31.12
N ILE A 239 7.48 12.83 -32.20
CA ILE A 239 6.50 11.75 -32.40
C ILE A 239 7.19 10.39 -32.49
N ALA A 240 8.34 10.31 -33.16
CA ALA A 240 9.10 9.07 -33.26
C ALA A 240 9.60 8.60 -31.88
N VAL A 241 10.19 9.50 -31.09
CA VAL A 241 10.66 9.22 -29.71
C VAL A 241 9.50 8.81 -28.80
N GLU A 242 8.36 9.50 -28.88
CA GLU A 242 7.16 9.17 -28.13
C GLU A 242 6.68 7.74 -28.43
N ARG A 243 6.58 7.39 -29.71
CA ARG A 243 6.19 6.04 -30.12
C ARG A 243 7.12 4.97 -29.55
N ASP A 244 8.44 5.18 -29.68
CA ASP A 244 9.42 4.22 -29.20
C ASP A 244 9.39 4.10 -27.67
N PHE A 245 9.13 5.19 -26.96
CA PHE A 245 8.93 5.21 -25.52
C PHE A 245 7.66 4.46 -25.12
N MET A 246 6.51 4.67 -25.81
CA MET A 246 5.26 3.97 -25.50
C MET A 246 5.41 2.46 -25.70
N VAL A 247 6.05 2.02 -26.78
CA VAL A 247 6.35 0.60 -27.01
C VAL A 247 7.22 0.04 -25.89
N ALA A 248 8.26 0.76 -25.48
CA ALA A 248 9.15 0.33 -24.40
C ALA A 248 8.42 0.23 -23.03
N LEU A 249 7.44 1.12 -22.77
CA LEU A 249 6.59 1.00 -21.58
C LEU A 249 5.72 -0.25 -21.64
N GLU A 250 5.07 -0.53 -22.77
CA GLU A 250 4.22 -1.71 -22.96
C GLU A 250 5.01 -3.04 -22.85
N GLU A 251 6.27 -3.05 -23.29
CA GLU A 251 7.15 -4.23 -23.23
C GLU A 251 7.76 -4.45 -21.84
N THR A 252 7.65 -3.49 -20.93
CA THR A 252 8.25 -3.57 -19.58
C THR A 252 7.59 -4.65 -18.73
N GLU A 253 8.43 -5.55 -18.17
CA GLU A 253 7.99 -6.57 -17.21
C GLU A 253 8.89 -6.67 -15.97
N ILE A 254 10.14 -6.22 -16.03
CA ILE A 254 11.12 -6.45 -14.95
C ILE A 254 11.81 -5.15 -14.56
N ILE A 255 11.89 -4.92 -13.25
CA ILE A 255 12.66 -3.83 -12.66
C ILE A 255 14.05 -4.35 -12.26
N LYS A 256 15.10 -3.72 -12.73
CA LYS A 256 16.45 -3.94 -12.25
C LYS A 256 16.99 -2.67 -11.61
N ARG A 257 17.16 -2.72 -10.30
CA ARG A 257 17.66 -1.60 -9.51
C ARG A 257 19.20 -1.52 -9.58
N GLU A 258 19.73 -0.32 -9.75
CA GLU A 258 21.17 -0.03 -9.75
C GLU A 258 21.48 1.23 -8.92
N ASN A 259 22.75 1.41 -8.57
CA ASN A 259 23.26 2.60 -7.87
C ASN A 259 22.42 3.00 -6.64
N GLY A 260 22.03 2.03 -5.81
CA GLY A 260 21.24 2.31 -4.61
C GLY A 260 19.83 2.87 -4.91
N GLY A 261 19.23 2.54 -6.06
CA GLY A 261 17.92 3.03 -6.46
C GLY A 261 17.92 4.41 -7.13
N LYS A 262 19.10 4.95 -7.47
CA LYS A 262 19.22 6.19 -8.25
C LYS A 262 19.08 5.94 -9.74
N THR A 263 19.26 4.69 -10.17
CA THR A 263 19.14 4.24 -11.56
C THR A 263 18.26 2.99 -11.57
N ILE A 264 17.33 2.93 -12.51
CA ILE A 264 16.48 1.76 -12.76
C ILE A 264 16.61 1.39 -14.24
N ARG A 265 16.83 0.11 -14.50
CA ARG A 265 16.64 -0.48 -15.82
C ARG A 265 15.30 -1.20 -15.84
N LEU A 266 14.48 -0.86 -16.81
CA LEU A 266 13.29 -1.61 -17.12
C LEU A 266 13.63 -2.58 -18.24
N LEU A 267 13.27 -3.85 -18.07
CA LEU A 267 13.58 -4.92 -18.99
C LEU A 267 12.29 -5.57 -19.48
N ASP A 268 12.33 -6.09 -20.70
CA ASP A 268 11.28 -6.93 -21.25
C ASP A 268 11.30 -8.35 -20.64
N ARG A 269 10.34 -9.20 -21.04
CA ARG A 269 10.25 -10.62 -20.65
C ARG A 269 11.51 -11.42 -20.95
N ASN A 270 12.31 -11.01 -21.95
CA ASN A 270 13.55 -11.66 -22.36
C ASN A 270 14.77 -11.10 -21.61
N LYS A 271 14.56 -10.21 -20.64
CA LYS A 271 15.60 -9.49 -19.87
C LYS A 271 16.45 -8.54 -20.72
N LYS A 272 15.95 -8.10 -21.86
CA LYS A 272 16.56 -7.03 -22.66
C LYS A 272 16.15 -5.68 -22.08
N GLU A 273 17.09 -4.72 -21.98
CA GLU A 273 16.80 -3.36 -21.55
C GLU A 273 15.92 -2.64 -22.58
N VAL A 274 14.79 -2.14 -22.13
CA VAL A 274 13.88 -1.30 -22.92
C VAL A 274 13.93 0.15 -22.49
N LEU A 275 14.11 0.44 -21.18
CA LEU A 275 14.26 1.80 -20.66
C LEU A 275 15.36 1.88 -19.60
N LEU A 276 16.15 2.95 -19.64
CA LEU A 276 17.04 3.35 -18.56
C LEU A 276 16.53 4.64 -17.92
N LEU A 277 16.26 4.58 -16.63
CA LEU A 277 15.71 5.67 -15.82
C LEU A 277 16.76 6.21 -14.86
N LYS A 278 16.84 7.53 -14.72
CA LYS A 278 17.62 8.20 -13.68
C LYS A 278 16.70 9.01 -12.78
N ARG A 279 16.85 8.82 -11.46
CA ARG A 279 16.04 9.53 -10.47
C ARG A 279 16.31 11.01 -10.52
N ILE A 280 15.26 11.81 -10.63
CA ILE A 280 15.33 13.26 -10.48
C ILE A 280 15.41 13.54 -8.97
N GLN A 281 16.51 14.16 -8.53
CA GLN A 281 16.63 14.62 -7.14
C GLN A 281 15.86 15.93 -7.01
N GLN A 282 14.97 15.99 -6.04
CA GLN A 282 14.30 17.21 -5.63
C GLN A 282 15.12 17.94 -4.58
#